data_65f1d9419abd39b6698b2b975c9f14e7
#
_entry.id   65f1d9419abd39b6698b2b975c9f14e7
#
_cell.length_a   1.000
_cell.length_b   1.000
_cell.length_c   1.000
_cell.angle_alpha   90.00
_cell.angle_beta   90.00
_cell.angle_gamma   90.00
#
_symmetry.space_group_name_H-M   'P 1'
#
loop_
_entity.id
_entity.type
_entity.pdbx_description
1 polymer ?
#
loop_
_entity_poly.entity_id
_entity_poly.type
_entity_poly.pdbx_seq_one_letter_code
_entity_poly.pdbx_strand_id
1 'polypeptide(L)'
;LITVRKRHAGLAAAAGVLGGVLAVTALGGTSSAATSRNDAGNPPKPQARVDQVAADASDARIKITPGQGAFNVGIEDPVKVTVSNGKLTKVTMTAVASGAEIPGTLSADGTSWKPNGRLERATRYQIAAEAEDTKGRSTTGNATITTVSRANDFIGHLSPEDGSTVGVGMPVTVSFDKAISDRAIVESEIRVSSSSGQRVVGHWFNDGRLDFRPENYWKPGSTVTVELNLHGIQKTVTFEIGRSQVSTVDAKTKQMTVVRDGKTIKTIPISSGSTEHPTYNGQMVISEKFRHLHMNGASVGLMKKDGRPAYDIKAVPHAMRLTASGTFIHGNYWGADAVFGKVNTSHGCVGLKDVKGGGDGKQPAAWLFDNSMIGDVVIVKNSEDKTTLAPDNGLSDWTMPWSEWVAGSTTH
;
A
#
# COMPACT_ATOMS: atom_id res chain seq x y z
N LEU A 1 40.36 4.80 32.41
CA LEU A 1 39.09 5.37 32.91
C LEU A 1 38.56 6.35 31.86
N ILE A 2 37.69 5.89 30.97
CA ILE A 2 36.91 6.74 30.07
C ILE A 2 35.46 6.30 30.19
N THR A 3 34.65 7.19 30.75
CA THR A 3 33.23 6.99 31.02
C THR A 3 32.42 7.19 29.75
N VAL A 4 31.78 6.14 29.26
CA VAL A 4 30.83 6.21 28.14
C VAL A 4 29.43 6.48 28.69
N ARG A 5 28.88 7.64 28.37
CA ARG A 5 27.49 8.00 28.68
C ARG A 5 26.55 7.34 27.70
N LYS A 6 25.68 6.47 28.19
CA LYS A 6 24.49 5.97 27.48
C LYS A 6 23.49 7.13 27.29
N ARG A 7 23.09 7.40 26.06
CA ARG A 7 21.91 8.26 25.75
C ARG A 7 20.73 7.37 25.46
N HIS A 8 19.75 7.40 26.34
CA HIS A 8 18.43 6.86 26.07
C HIS A 8 17.68 7.85 25.17
N ALA A 9 17.17 7.39 24.02
CA ALA A 9 16.20 8.11 23.23
C ALA A 9 14.80 7.75 23.73
N GLY A 10 14.16 8.71 24.39
CA GLY A 10 12.77 8.57 24.84
C GLY A 10 11.81 8.95 23.73
N LEU A 11 10.76 8.17 23.58
CA LEU A 11 9.55 8.57 22.85
C LEU A 11 8.94 9.80 23.54
N ALA A 12 8.74 10.86 22.79
CA ALA A 12 7.93 12.00 23.22
C ALA A 12 6.68 12.07 22.34
N ALA A 13 5.54 11.69 22.88
CA ALA A 13 4.24 12.08 22.38
C ALA A 13 4.00 13.55 22.74
N ALA A 14 3.82 14.40 21.76
CA ALA A 14 3.41 15.79 21.97
C ALA A 14 1.96 15.97 21.51
N ALA A 15 1.05 16.01 22.48
CA ALA A 15 -0.25 16.60 22.31
C ALA A 15 -0.12 18.13 22.48
N GLY A 16 -0.44 18.88 21.45
CA GLY A 16 -0.52 20.33 21.48
C GLY A 16 -1.93 20.80 21.15
N VAL A 17 -2.70 21.11 22.17
CA VAL A 17 -3.95 21.87 22.07
C VAL A 17 -3.60 23.33 22.24
N LEU A 18 -3.95 24.19 21.29
CA LEU A 18 -4.16 25.62 21.53
C LEU A 18 -5.25 26.15 20.61
N GLY A 19 -6.31 26.55 21.23
CA GLY A 19 -7.46 27.20 20.63
C GLY A 19 -7.17 28.64 20.23
N GLY A 20 -7.91 29.09 19.24
CA GLY A 20 -8.00 30.49 18.84
C GLY A 20 -9.38 30.71 18.23
N VAL A 21 -10.30 31.20 19.06
CA VAL A 21 -11.61 31.70 18.66
C VAL A 21 -11.43 33.05 18.03
N LEU A 22 -11.91 33.27 16.81
CA LEU A 22 -12.21 34.57 16.28
C LEU A 22 -13.62 34.56 15.68
N ALA A 23 -14.51 35.19 16.42
CA ALA A 23 -15.84 35.53 15.98
C ALA A 23 -15.76 36.72 15.02
N VAL A 24 -16.45 36.66 13.90
CA VAL A 24 -16.80 37.82 13.10
C VAL A 24 -18.30 37.80 12.85
N THR A 25 -18.92 38.85 13.39
CA THR A 25 -20.33 39.19 13.33
C THR A 25 -20.79 39.52 11.91
N ALA A 26 -21.97 39.05 11.58
CA ALA A 26 -22.74 39.46 10.42
C ALA A 26 -23.33 40.85 10.60
N LEU A 27 -23.25 41.66 9.58
CA LEU A 27 -24.15 42.78 9.38
C LEU A 27 -24.63 42.81 7.93
N GLY A 28 -25.91 42.82 7.75
CA GLY A 28 -26.62 42.87 6.48
C GLY A 28 -26.61 44.26 5.84
N GLY A 29 -27.00 44.29 4.58
CA GLY A 29 -27.23 45.55 3.86
C GLY A 29 -27.47 45.38 2.37
N THR A 30 -28.74 45.25 1.99
CA THR A 30 -29.47 45.82 0.83
C THR A 30 -28.86 45.89 -0.56
N SER A 31 -29.64 45.40 -1.46
CA SER A 31 -29.70 45.51 -2.93
C SER A 31 -29.39 46.86 -3.54
N SER A 32 -28.70 46.88 -4.68
CA SER A 32 -29.03 47.73 -5.83
C SER A 32 -28.44 47.18 -7.12
N ALA A 33 -29.25 47.21 -8.15
CA ALA A 33 -28.96 46.80 -9.51
C ALA A 33 -28.07 47.83 -10.24
N ALA A 34 -27.27 47.38 -11.16
CA ALA A 34 -27.15 47.77 -12.55
C ALA A 34 -25.71 47.77 -13.10
N THR A 35 -25.63 47.30 -14.29
CA THR A 35 -24.75 47.60 -15.44
C THR A 35 -23.57 46.70 -15.68
N SER A 36 -23.75 46.01 -16.81
CA SER A 36 -22.82 45.26 -17.61
C SER A 36 -21.47 45.96 -17.86
N ARG A 37 -20.39 45.23 -17.63
CA ARG A 37 -19.14 45.35 -18.40
C ARG A 37 -18.52 43.97 -18.56
N ASN A 38 -18.28 43.61 -19.83
CA ASN A 38 -17.54 42.43 -20.23
C ASN A 38 -16.13 42.50 -19.64
N ASP A 39 -15.82 41.52 -18.80
CA ASP A 39 -14.45 41.24 -18.45
C ASP A 39 -14.23 39.73 -18.68
N ALA A 40 -13.19 39.41 -19.44
CA ALA A 40 -12.82 38.06 -19.80
C ALA A 40 -12.44 37.27 -18.53
N GLY A 41 -13.40 36.52 -18.03
CA GLY A 41 -13.25 35.78 -16.78
C GLY A 41 -12.29 34.64 -16.93
N ASN A 42 -11.32 34.63 -16.01
CA ASN A 42 -10.48 33.50 -15.63
C ASN A 42 -11.34 32.24 -15.45
N PRO A 43 -10.94 31.10 -15.97
CA PRO A 43 -11.74 29.87 -15.80
C PRO A 43 -11.81 29.50 -14.31
N PRO A 44 -12.97 29.03 -13.82
CA PRO A 44 -13.15 28.69 -12.43
C PRO A 44 -12.18 27.58 -12.01
N LYS A 45 -11.51 27.77 -10.86
CA LYS A 45 -10.62 26.80 -10.24
C LYS A 45 -11.36 25.47 -10.05
N PRO A 46 -10.74 24.30 -10.37
CA PRO A 46 -11.42 23.01 -10.34
C PRO A 46 -11.63 22.42 -8.92
N GLN A 47 -11.88 23.25 -7.93
CA GLN A 47 -12.01 22.83 -6.54
C GLN A 47 -13.39 22.28 -6.13
N ALA A 48 -14.41 22.47 -6.96
CA ALA A 48 -15.80 22.26 -6.54
C ALA A 48 -16.34 20.83 -6.62
N ARG A 49 -15.60 19.85 -7.17
CA ARG A 49 -16.10 18.46 -7.30
C ARG A 49 -15.57 17.45 -6.26
N VAL A 50 -14.49 17.76 -5.58
CA VAL A 50 -13.96 16.85 -4.51
C VAL A 50 -14.87 16.88 -3.28
N ASP A 51 -15.56 18.00 -3.03
CA ASP A 51 -16.39 18.15 -1.83
C ASP A 51 -17.77 17.45 -1.92
N GLN A 52 -18.29 17.21 -3.11
CA GLN A 52 -19.60 16.54 -3.27
C GLN A 52 -19.58 15.04 -2.97
N VAL A 53 -18.43 14.35 -3.14
CA VAL A 53 -18.33 12.92 -2.80
C VAL A 53 -18.22 12.70 -1.28
N ALA A 54 -17.82 13.72 -0.53
CA ALA A 54 -17.64 13.64 0.91
C ALA A 54 -18.92 13.87 1.72
N ALA A 55 -19.95 14.43 1.13
CA ALA A 55 -21.22 14.70 1.83
C ALA A 55 -22.02 13.43 2.14
N ASP A 56 -21.76 12.33 1.44
CA ASP A 56 -22.46 11.04 1.55
C ASP A 56 -21.65 9.94 2.25
N ALA A 57 -20.57 10.25 2.93
CA ALA A 57 -19.75 9.25 3.61
C ALA A 57 -20.53 8.60 4.77
N SER A 58 -20.51 7.26 4.82
CA SER A 58 -21.13 6.48 5.88
C SER A 58 -20.44 6.71 7.24
N ASP A 59 -21.21 6.69 8.32
CA ASP A 59 -20.71 6.70 9.70
C ASP A 59 -20.24 5.28 10.15
N ALA A 60 -20.63 4.23 9.42
CA ALA A 60 -20.20 2.87 9.70
C ALA A 60 -18.68 2.70 9.51
N ARG A 61 -18.06 1.91 10.39
CA ARG A 61 -16.63 1.62 10.35
C ARG A 61 -16.41 0.12 10.34
N ILE A 62 -15.85 -0.39 9.25
CA ILE A 62 -15.50 -1.80 9.10
C ILE A 62 -14.08 -2.02 9.62
N LYS A 63 -13.90 -3.05 10.43
CA LYS A 63 -12.60 -3.57 10.87
C LYS A 63 -12.49 -5.04 10.47
N ILE A 64 -11.47 -5.37 9.71
CA ILE A 64 -11.12 -6.75 9.36
C ILE A 64 -9.91 -7.16 10.21
N THR A 65 -10.00 -8.31 10.85
CA THR A 65 -8.96 -8.88 11.70
C THR A 65 -8.71 -10.33 11.27
N PRO A 66 -7.46 -10.72 10.96
CA PRO A 66 -6.27 -9.88 10.83
C PRO A 66 -6.42 -8.82 9.75
N GLY A 67 -5.64 -7.74 9.83
CA GLY A 67 -5.73 -6.59 8.91
C GLY A 67 -5.13 -6.87 7.54
N GLN A 68 -5.16 -5.84 6.68
CA GLN A 68 -4.61 -5.88 5.34
C GLN A 68 -3.14 -6.30 5.33
N GLY A 69 -2.81 -7.25 4.45
CA GLY A 69 -1.44 -7.75 4.26
C GLY A 69 -0.98 -8.73 5.37
N ALA A 70 -1.88 -9.11 6.29
CA ALA A 70 -1.52 -10.10 7.30
C ALA A 70 -1.15 -11.43 6.63
N PHE A 71 -0.05 -11.98 7.06
CA PHE A 71 0.46 -13.26 6.60
C PHE A 71 0.70 -14.18 7.80
N ASN A 72 0.95 -15.44 7.51
CA ASN A 72 1.10 -16.47 8.54
C ASN A 72 -0.11 -16.59 9.48
N VAL A 73 -1.27 -16.24 8.94
CA VAL A 73 -2.53 -16.37 9.70
C VAL A 73 -2.79 -17.84 9.98
N GLY A 74 -2.98 -18.19 11.24
CA GLY A 74 -3.34 -19.56 11.63
C GLY A 74 -4.63 -19.99 10.93
N ILE A 75 -4.68 -21.25 10.56
CA ILE A 75 -5.87 -21.79 9.86
C ILE A 75 -7.08 -21.94 10.78
N GLU A 76 -6.86 -21.87 12.08
CA GLU A 76 -7.87 -21.86 13.15
C GLU A 76 -8.02 -20.48 13.82
N ASP A 77 -7.17 -19.52 13.45
CA ASP A 77 -7.22 -18.17 14.00
C ASP A 77 -8.49 -17.46 13.54
N PRO A 78 -9.09 -16.67 14.41
CA PRO A 78 -10.37 -16.05 14.13
C PRO A 78 -10.19 -14.89 13.11
N VAL A 79 -10.35 -15.20 11.84
CA VAL A 79 -10.64 -14.15 10.86
C VAL A 79 -12.00 -13.57 11.20
N LYS A 80 -12.05 -12.27 11.46
CA LYS A 80 -13.27 -11.60 11.86
C LYS A 80 -13.41 -10.27 11.13
N VAL A 81 -14.61 -10.03 10.63
CA VAL A 81 -15.04 -8.71 10.14
C VAL A 81 -16.00 -8.14 11.17
N THR A 82 -15.77 -6.93 11.62
CA THR A 82 -16.68 -6.22 12.53
C THR A 82 -17.02 -4.85 11.97
N VAL A 83 -18.17 -4.34 12.37
CA VAL A 83 -18.59 -2.99 12.05
C VAL A 83 -19.05 -2.25 13.32
N SER A 84 -18.66 -0.99 13.43
CA SER A 84 -19.22 -0.05 14.40
C SER A 84 -20.04 1.01 13.68
N ASN A 85 -21.04 1.56 14.36
CA ASN A 85 -21.98 2.58 13.85
C ASN A 85 -22.78 2.14 12.62
N GLY A 86 -23.06 0.83 12.49
CA GLY A 86 -23.81 0.29 11.37
C GLY A 86 -23.96 -1.22 11.42
N LYS A 87 -24.38 -1.80 10.30
CA LYS A 87 -24.53 -3.25 10.13
C LYS A 87 -23.83 -3.71 8.85
N LEU A 88 -23.22 -4.88 8.90
CA LEU A 88 -22.69 -5.56 7.73
C LEU A 88 -23.86 -6.01 6.84
N THR A 89 -23.82 -5.64 5.57
CA THR A 89 -24.81 -6.03 4.55
C THR A 89 -24.31 -7.18 3.69
N LYS A 90 -22.99 -7.24 3.48
CA LYS A 90 -22.34 -8.31 2.71
C LYS A 90 -20.91 -8.49 3.16
N VAL A 91 -20.49 -9.75 3.28
CA VAL A 91 -19.08 -10.10 3.42
C VAL A 91 -18.78 -11.26 2.49
N THR A 92 -17.74 -11.14 1.71
CA THR A 92 -17.20 -12.21 0.86
C THR A 92 -15.75 -12.47 1.23
N MET A 93 -15.38 -13.74 1.28
CA MET A 93 -13.99 -14.17 1.44
C MET A 93 -13.68 -15.16 0.34
N THR A 94 -12.63 -14.91 -0.44
CA THR A 94 -12.32 -15.67 -1.65
C THR A 94 -10.86 -16.10 -1.64
N ALA A 95 -10.59 -17.36 -1.95
CA ALA A 95 -9.24 -17.84 -2.19
C ALA A 95 -8.73 -17.28 -3.54
N VAL A 96 -7.66 -16.49 -3.51
CA VAL A 96 -7.21 -15.70 -4.67
C VAL A 96 -6.82 -16.58 -5.86
N ALA A 97 -6.18 -17.72 -5.60
CA ALA A 97 -5.67 -18.60 -6.66
C ALA A 97 -6.78 -19.38 -7.37
N SER A 98 -7.77 -19.88 -6.63
CA SER A 98 -8.84 -20.71 -7.17
C SER A 98 -10.12 -19.94 -7.50
N GLY A 99 -10.29 -18.73 -6.95
CA GLY A 99 -11.55 -18.00 -6.99
C GLY A 99 -12.64 -18.60 -6.10
N ALA A 100 -12.33 -19.63 -5.31
CA ALA A 100 -13.31 -20.28 -4.44
C ALA A 100 -13.75 -19.33 -3.31
N GLU A 101 -15.07 -19.19 -3.17
CA GLU A 101 -15.65 -18.41 -2.06
C GLU A 101 -15.70 -19.25 -0.79
N ILE A 102 -15.31 -18.66 0.33
CA ILE A 102 -15.33 -19.27 1.65
C ILE A 102 -16.60 -18.86 2.36
N PRO A 103 -17.49 -19.82 2.69
CA PRO A 103 -18.72 -19.54 3.39
C PRO A 103 -18.43 -18.99 4.79
N GLY A 104 -19.26 -18.07 5.27
CA GLY A 104 -19.14 -17.49 6.60
C GLY A 104 -20.50 -17.17 7.20
N THR A 105 -20.50 -16.88 8.48
CA THR A 105 -21.69 -16.59 9.26
C THR A 105 -21.69 -15.15 9.77
N LEU A 106 -22.74 -14.43 9.44
CA LEU A 106 -23.04 -13.12 10.00
C LEU A 106 -23.73 -13.29 11.38
N SER A 107 -23.33 -12.48 12.35
CA SER A 107 -23.99 -12.45 13.67
C SER A 107 -25.45 -11.98 13.54
N ALA A 108 -26.31 -12.39 14.49
CA ALA A 108 -27.74 -12.04 14.48
C ALA A 108 -28.00 -10.53 14.52
N ASP A 109 -27.11 -9.77 15.14
CA ASP A 109 -27.17 -8.30 15.22
C ASP A 109 -26.59 -7.60 13.99
N GLY A 110 -25.98 -8.36 13.06
CA GLY A 110 -25.34 -7.85 11.85
C GLY A 110 -24.04 -7.09 12.09
N THR A 111 -23.44 -7.16 13.29
CA THR A 111 -22.24 -6.38 13.62
C THR A 111 -20.93 -7.11 13.41
N SER A 112 -20.97 -8.43 13.20
CA SER A 112 -19.78 -9.23 12.96
C SER A 112 -20.02 -10.39 12.00
N TRP A 113 -18.96 -10.78 11.29
CA TRP A 113 -18.91 -11.95 10.41
C TRP A 113 -17.64 -12.75 10.68
N LYS A 114 -17.72 -14.06 10.50
CA LYS A 114 -16.58 -14.97 10.56
C LYS A 114 -16.74 -16.08 9.52
N PRO A 115 -15.62 -16.61 8.95
CA PRO A 115 -15.67 -17.77 8.07
C PRO A 115 -16.15 -19.02 8.85
N ASN A 116 -16.79 -19.93 8.13
CA ASN A 116 -17.20 -21.22 8.67
C ASN A 116 -16.07 -22.24 8.44
N GLY A 117 -15.66 -22.90 9.53
CA GLY A 117 -14.67 -23.95 9.46
C GLY A 117 -13.23 -23.46 9.33
N ARG A 118 -12.38 -24.39 8.94
CA ARG A 118 -10.93 -24.25 8.88
C ARG A 118 -10.52 -23.73 7.52
N LEU A 119 -9.58 -22.77 7.50
CA LEU A 119 -9.00 -22.25 6.26
C LEU A 119 -7.95 -23.23 5.69
N GLU A 120 -7.73 -23.18 4.39
CA GLU A 120 -6.66 -23.93 3.75
C GLU A 120 -5.31 -23.29 4.07
N ARG A 121 -4.28 -24.13 4.21
CA ARG A 121 -2.90 -23.68 4.44
C ARG A 121 -2.29 -23.06 3.18
N ALA A 122 -1.30 -22.20 3.36
CA ALA A 122 -0.56 -21.54 2.28
C ALA A 122 -1.46 -20.84 1.25
N THR A 123 -2.63 -20.38 1.69
CA THR A 123 -3.65 -19.83 0.81
C THR A 123 -3.84 -18.36 1.05
N ARG A 124 -3.77 -17.59 -0.02
CA ARG A 124 -4.05 -16.16 -0.02
C ARG A 124 -5.55 -15.94 -0.18
N TYR A 125 -6.14 -15.22 0.76
CA TYR A 125 -7.55 -14.88 0.76
C TYR A 125 -7.75 -13.38 0.60
N GLN A 126 -8.72 -13.02 -0.20
CA GLN A 126 -9.24 -11.66 -0.27
C GLN A 126 -10.56 -11.60 0.48
N ILE A 127 -10.70 -10.62 1.35
CA ILE A 127 -11.91 -10.35 2.12
C ILE A 127 -12.46 -9.01 1.67
N ALA A 128 -13.73 -8.97 1.29
CA ALA A 128 -14.45 -7.75 0.98
C ALA A 128 -15.72 -7.68 1.84
N ALA A 129 -15.95 -6.54 2.45
CA ALA A 129 -17.09 -6.31 3.32
C ALA A 129 -17.81 -5.02 2.95
N GLU A 130 -19.12 -5.05 3.03
CA GLU A 130 -20.01 -3.90 2.86
C GLU A 130 -20.82 -3.72 4.14
N ALA A 131 -21.04 -2.48 4.54
CA ALA A 131 -21.83 -2.13 5.70
C ALA A 131 -22.63 -0.86 5.43
N GLU A 132 -23.74 -0.72 6.12
CA GLU A 132 -24.60 0.48 6.10
C GLU A 132 -24.73 1.06 7.50
N ASP A 133 -24.74 2.38 7.58
CA ASP A 133 -25.05 3.10 8.80
C ASP A 133 -26.57 3.24 9.02
N THR A 134 -26.96 3.83 10.14
CA THR A 134 -28.37 4.05 10.49
C THR A 134 -29.12 4.98 9.54
N LYS A 135 -28.41 5.68 8.65
CA LYS A 135 -28.96 6.57 7.62
C LYS A 135 -29.00 5.92 6.25
N GLY A 136 -28.69 4.61 6.14
CA GLY A 136 -28.66 3.88 4.87
C GLY A 136 -27.44 4.21 3.99
N ARG A 137 -26.42 4.89 4.53
CA ARG A 137 -25.19 5.18 3.77
C ARG A 137 -24.24 4.01 3.88
N SER A 138 -23.76 3.54 2.73
CA SER A 138 -22.92 2.35 2.68
C SER A 138 -21.43 2.71 2.83
N THR A 139 -20.66 1.77 3.36
CA THR A 139 -19.20 1.76 3.35
C THR A 139 -18.70 0.37 3.00
N THR A 140 -17.48 0.26 2.51
CA THR A 140 -16.87 -1.02 2.20
C THR A 140 -15.48 -1.11 2.81
N GLY A 141 -15.01 -2.34 3.08
CA GLY A 141 -13.67 -2.60 3.56
C GLY A 141 -13.09 -3.82 2.86
N ASN A 142 -11.78 -3.82 2.64
CA ASN A 142 -11.09 -4.94 2.02
C ASN A 142 -9.83 -5.29 2.83
N ALA A 143 -9.49 -6.58 2.86
CA ALA A 143 -8.21 -7.05 3.33
C ALA A 143 -7.77 -8.27 2.53
N THR A 144 -6.47 -8.42 2.39
CA THR A 144 -5.83 -9.63 1.90
C THR A 144 -5.05 -10.24 3.04
N ILE A 145 -5.24 -11.52 3.28
CA ILE A 145 -4.49 -12.30 4.27
C ILE A 145 -3.89 -13.53 3.60
N THR A 146 -2.81 -14.06 4.17
CA THR A 146 -2.23 -15.34 3.75
C THR A 146 -2.11 -16.25 4.94
N THR A 147 -2.66 -17.46 4.84
CA THR A 147 -2.59 -18.47 5.90
C THR A 147 -1.22 -19.13 5.96
N VAL A 148 -0.89 -19.65 7.14
CA VAL A 148 0.36 -20.37 7.39
C VAL A 148 0.48 -21.59 6.48
N SER A 149 1.65 -21.79 5.90
CA SER A 149 2.01 -23.05 5.25
C SER A 149 2.60 -24.02 6.26
N ARG A 150 2.54 -25.33 6.01
CA ARG A 150 3.26 -26.31 6.84
C ARG A 150 4.77 -26.04 6.88
N ALA A 151 5.29 -25.58 5.75
CA ALA A 151 6.71 -25.24 5.64
C ALA A 151 7.05 -23.90 6.32
N ASN A 152 6.06 -23.03 6.57
CA ASN A 152 6.24 -21.73 7.21
C ASN A 152 5.69 -21.69 8.65
N ASP A 153 5.21 -22.81 9.19
CA ASP A 153 4.77 -22.89 10.60
C ASP A 153 5.83 -22.41 11.58
N PHE A 154 7.09 -22.46 11.14
CA PHE A 154 8.25 -22.15 11.94
C PHE A 154 8.78 -20.71 11.74
N ILE A 155 8.86 -20.22 10.48
CA ILE A 155 9.45 -18.91 10.14
C ILE A 155 8.42 -17.84 9.84
N GLY A 156 7.13 -18.19 9.86
CA GLY A 156 6.09 -17.28 9.45
C GLY A 156 5.94 -17.21 7.94
N HIS A 157 6.38 -16.13 7.30
CA HIS A 157 6.19 -15.90 5.87
C HIS A 157 7.51 -15.70 5.14
N LEU A 158 7.65 -16.39 4.01
CA LEU A 158 8.73 -16.17 3.04
C LEU A 158 8.10 -15.64 1.73
N SER A 159 8.59 -14.51 1.25
CA SER A 159 8.21 -13.91 -0.02
C SER A 159 9.48 -13.65 -0.85
N PRO A 160 9.46 -13.85 -2.17
CA PRO A 160 8.36 -14.35 -3.03
C PRO A 160 7.98 -15.81 -2.82
N GLU A 161 6.81 -16.18 -3.35
CA GLU A 161 6.35 -17.58 -3.34
C GLU A 161 7.14 -18.45 -4.31
N ASP A 162 7.25 -19.75 -3.99
CA ASP A 162 7.91 -20.73 -4.84
C ASP A 162 7.28 -20.80 -6.23
N GLY A 163 8.11 -20.88 -7.26
CA GLY A 163 7.70 -20.92 -8.66
C GLY A 163 7.12 -19.61 -9.21
N SER A 164 7.12 -18.52 -8.43
CA SER A 164 6.62 -17.22 -8.90
C SER A 164 7.58 -16.52 -9.86
N THR A 165 7.05 -15.60 -10.69
CA THR A 165 7.84 -14.65 -11.48
C THR A 165 7.57 -13.24 -10.96
N VAL A 166 8.64 -12.50 -10.61
CA VAL A 166 8.55 -11.17 -10.00
C VAL A 166 9.41 -10.14 -10.74
N GLY A 167 9.17 -8.86 -10.51
CA GLY A 167 9.96 -7.77 -11.07
C GLY A 167 11.34 -7.65 -10.41
N VAL A 168 12.23 -6.92 -11.06
CA VAL A 168 13.65 -6.77 -10.67
C VAL A 168 13.88 -6.13 -9.30
N GLY A 169 12.89 -5.44 -8.76
CA GLY A 169 12.97 -4.79 -7.45
C GLY A 169 12.49 -5.65 -6.28
N MET A 170 12.01 -6.85 -6.50
CA MET A 170 11.44 -7.68 -5.44
C MET A 170 12.50 -8.14 -4.44
N PRO A 171 12.47 -7.75 -3.17
CA PRO A 171 13.36 -8.34 -2.18
C PRO A 171 12.90 -9.75 -1.79
N VAL A 172 13.80 -10.55 -1.25
CA VAL A 172 13.42 -11.74 -0.48
C VAL A 172 13.13 -11.28 0.94
N THR A 173 11.91 -11.49 1.40
CA THR A 173 11.49 -11.10 2.76
C THR A 173 11.19 -12.35 3.58
N VAL A 174 11.83 -12.46 4.73
CA VAL A 174 11.53 -13.47 5.75
C VAL A 174 10.94 -12.75 6.95
N SER A 175 9.68 -13.00 7.22
CA SER A 175 9.00 -12.49 8.42
C SER A 175 8.81 -13.62 9.42
N PHE A 176 9.09 -13.33 10.67
CA PHE A 176 9.03 -14.29 11.76
C PHE A 176 7.79 -14.03 12.61
N ASP A 177 7.13 -15.08 13.05
CA ASP A 177 5.95 -15.04 13.92
C ASP A 177 6.30 -14.66 15.38
N LYS A 178 7.57 -14.75 15.72
CA LYS A 178 8.13 -14.40 17.03
C LYS A 178 9.40 -13.59 16.86
N ALA A 179 9.66 -12.73 17.83
CA ALA A 179 10.92 -11.98 17.87
C ALA A 179 12.13 -12.93 17.94
N ILE A 180 13.09 -12.72 17.07
CA ILE A 180 14.33 -13.49 16.99
C ILE A 180 15.37 -12.88 17.92
N SER A 181 15.77 -13.62 18.94
CA SER A 181 16.81 -13.19 19.89
C SER A 181 18.23 -13.40 19.36
N ASP A 182 18.45 -14.47 18.60
CA ASP A 182 19.76 -14.80 18.02
C ASP A 182 19.72 -14.66 16.49
N ARG A 183 19.80 -13.41 16.03
CA ARG A 183 19.72 -13.06 14.62
C ARG A 183 20.87 -13.66 13.80
N ALA A 184 22.08 -13.76 14.41
CA ALA A 184 23.25 -14.25 13.70
C ALA A 184 23.12 -15.73 13.34
N ILE A 185 22.61 -16.56 14.26
CA ILE A 185 22.34 -17.97 13.97
C ILE A 185 21.29 -18.09 12.86
N VAL A 186 20.15 -17.42 13.03
CA VAL A 186 19.05 -17.50 12.06
C VAL A 186 19.46 -17.02 10.67
N GLU A 187 20.19 -15.90 10.57
CA GLU A 187 20.66 -15.41 9.27
C GLU A 187 21.66 -16.37 8.63
N SER A 188 22.56 -16.99 9.42
CA SER A 188 23.53 -17.95 8.88
C SER A 188 22.90 -19.23 8.32
N GLU A 189 21.69 -19.57 8.77
CA GLU A 189 20.91 -20.73 8.31
C GLU A 189 20.02 -20.43 7.09
N ILE A 190 20.06 -19.18 6.59
CA ILE A 190 19.30 -18.73 5.39
C ILE A 190 20.28 -18.30 4.32
N ARG A 191 20.32 -19.06 3.23
CA ARG A 191 21.14 -18.74 2.07
C ARG A 191 20.29 -18.25 0.91
N VAL A 192 20.59 -17.07 0.40
CA VAL A 192 19.96 -16.53 -0.80
C VAL A 192 21.00 -16.39 -1.89
N SER A 193 20.73 -16.96 -3.05
CA SER A 193 21.62 -16.93 -4.21
C SER A 193 20.87 -16.60 -5.50
N SER A 194 21.59 -16.10 -6.48
CA SER A 194 21.03 -15.82 -7.81
C SER A 194 21.88 -16.47 -8.88
N SER A 195 21.25 -17.05 -9.90
CA SER A 195 21.92 -17.60 -11.08
C SER A 195 22.74 -16.56 -11.86
N SER A 196 22.49 -15.27 -11.63
CA SER A 196 23.27 -14.16 -12.17
C SER A 196 24.62 -13.94 -11.49
N GLY A 197 24.91 -14.62 -10.37
CA GLY A 197 26.11 -14.43 -9.57
C GLY A 197 26.16 -13.13 -8.77
N GLN A 198 25.05 -12.39 -8.66
CA GLN A 198 24.99 -11.18 -7.83
C GLN A 198 25.21 -11.56 -6.36
N ARG A 199 26.04 -10.78 -5.65
CA ARG A 199 26.17 -10.89 -4.19
C ARG A 199 24.88 -10.46 -3.55
N VAL A 200 24.30 -11.29 -2.71
CA VAL A 200 23.07 -11.04 -1.94
C VAL A 200 23.43 -10.93 -0.46
N VAL A 201 22.87 -9.94 0.21
CA VAL A 201 23.15 -9.67 1.63
C VAL A 201 21.80 -9.48 2.35
N GLY A 202 21.72 -10.02 3.57
CA GLY A 202 20.59 -9.85 4.49
C GLY A 202 20.62 -8.48 5.18
N HIS A 203 19.45 -8.02 5.62
CA HIS A 203 19.29 -6.84 6.46
C HIS A 203 18.14 -7.05 7.44
N TRP A 204 18.42 -6.90 8.73
CA TRP A 204 17.41 -6.96 9.77
C TRP A 204 16.80 -5.57 10.00
N PHE A 205 15.51 -5.43 9.71
CA PHE A 205 14.78 -4.21 10.06
C PHE A 205 14.39 -4.16 11.54
N ASN A 206 14.05 -5.33 12.09
CA ASN A 206 13.68 -5.52 13.49
C ASN A 206 13.84 -7.00 13.86
N ASP A 207 13.40 -7.41 15.05
CA ASP A 207 13.50 -8.81 15.50
C ASP A 207 12.59 -9.77 14.73
N GLY A 208 11.65 -9.26 13.93
CA GLY A 208 10.66 -10.05 13.22
C GLY A 208 10.77 -10.01 11.70
N ARG A 209 11.73 -9.24 11.12
CA ARG A 209 11.86 -9.14 9.65
C ARG A 209 13.31 -9.08 9.20
N LEU A 210 13.66 -10.01 8.31
CA LEU A 210 14.95 -10.10 7.63
C LEU A 210 14.71 -10.12 6.12
N ASP A 211 15.24 -9.11 5.41
CA ASP A 211 15.13 -9.04 3.97
C ASP A 211 16.49 -9.25 3.31
N PHE A 212 16.49 -9.78 2.08
CA PHE A 212 17.70 -9.99 1.29
C PHE A 212 17.56 -9.34 -0.07
N ARG A 213 18.60 -8.66 -0.50
CA ARG A 213 18.71 -8.10 -1.86
C ARG A 213 20.17 -8.01 -2.30
N PRO A 214 20.44 -7.91 -3.60
CA PRO A 214 21.76 -7.49 -4.10
C PRO A 214 21.92 -5.96 -3.97
N GLU A 215 23.12 -5.47 -4.27
CA GLU A 215 23.42 -4.03 -4.30
C GLU A 215 22.56 -3.26 -5.31
N ASN A 216 22.45 -3.81 -6.52
CA ASN A 216 21.62 -3.28 -7.59
C ASN A 216 20.43 -4.21 -7.83
N TYR A 217 19.39 -3.75 -8.49
CA TYR A 217 18.23 -4.59 -8.82
C TYR A 217 18.66 -5.94 -9.40
N TRP A 218 17.85 -6.95 -9.18
CA TRP A 218 18.10 -8.27 -9.73
C TRP A 218 18.30 -8.22 -11.24
N LYS A 219 19.14 -9.10 -11.76
CA LYS A 219 19.31 -9.26 -13.21
C LYS A 219 18.07 -9.91 -13.83
N PRO A 220 17.46 -9.29 -14.87
CA PRO A 220 16.33 -9.90 -15.56
C PRO A 220 16.66 -11.30 -16.08
N GLY A 221 15.69 -12.22 -15.99
CA GLY A 221 15.84 -13.61 -16.44
C GLY A 221 16.72 -14.47 -15.53
N SER A 222 17.10 -13.97 -14.34
CA SER A 222 17.80 -14.80 -13.36
C SER A 222 16.82 -15.55 -12.47
N THR A 223 17.26 -16.70 -11.97
CA THR A 223 16.59 -17.49 -10.95
C THR A 223 17.20 -17.16 -9.60
N VAL A 224 16.36 -16.90 -8.61
CA VAL A 224 16.77 -16.71 -7.21
C VAL A 224 16.37 -17.94 -6.43
N THR A 225 17.31 -18.46 -5.64
CA THR A 225 17.10 -19.62 -4.79
C THR A 225 17.32 -19.21 -3.34
N VAL A 226 16.35 -19.54 -2.49
CA VAL A 226 16.39 -19.38 -1.03
C VAL A 226 16.45 -20.76 -0.40
N GLU A 227 17.54 -21.05 0.28
CA GLU A 227 17.74 -22.28 1.05
C GLU A 227 17.63 -21.96 2.54
N LEU A 228 16.70 -22.60 3.21
CA LEU A 228 16.45 -22.48 4.63
C LEU A 228 16.85 -23.79 5.31
N ASN A 229 17.68 -23.72 6.35
CA ASN A 229 18.05 -24.84 7.19
C ASN A 229 17.89 -24.49 8.66
N LEU A 230 16.67 -24.15 9.05
CA LEU A 230 16.35 -23.64 10.37
C LEU A 230 15.86 -24.76 11.30
N HIS A 231 16.55 -24.98 12.40
CA HIS A 231 16.18 -25.98 13.45
C HIS A 231 15.84 -27.36 12.91
N GLY A 232 16.58 -27.82 11.88
CA GLY A 232 16.36 -29.13 11.26
C GLY A 232 15.23 -29.15 10.20
N ILE A 233 14.59 -28.02 9.94
CA ILE A 233 13.66 -27.88 8.83
C ILE A 233 14.42 -27.38 7.63
N GLN A 234 14.46 -28.18 6.57
CA GLN A 234 15.05 -27.82 5.29
C GLN A 234 13.96 -27.44 4.30
N LYS A 235 14.11 -26.27 3.68
CA LYS A 235 13.21 -25.80 2.62
C LYS A 235 14.00 -25.05 1.57
N THR A 236 13.70 -25.32 0.31
CA THR A 236 14.19 -24.55 -0.84
C THR A 236 13.01 -23.87 -1.50
N VAL A 237 13.13 -22.58 -1.77
CA VAL A 237 12.18 -21.79 -2.56
C VAL A 237 12.94 -21.21 -3.73
N THR A 238 12.36 -21.31 -4.91
CA THR A 238 12.96 -20.83 -6.15
C THR A 238 11.95 -19.97 -6.91
N PHE A 239 12.37 -18.80 -7.37
CA PHE A 239 11.53 -17.92 -8.16
C PHE A 239 12.32 -17.25 -9.28
N GLU A 240 11.62 -16.78 -10.31
CA GLU A 240 12.20 -16.17 -11.48
C GLU A 240 12.12 -14.63 -11.40
N ILE A 241 13.19 -13.97 -11.81
CA ILE A 241 13.20 -12.54 -12.06
C ILE A 241 12.77 -12.30 -13.50
N GLY A 242 11.63 -11.69 -13.67
CA GLY A 242 11.11 -11.35 -15.00
C GLY A 242 11.89 -10.24 -15.69
N ARG A 243 11.21 -9.54 -16.57
CA ARG A 243 11.77 -8.37 -17.26
C ARG A 243 12.09 -7.24 -16.29
N SER A 244 13.04 -6.37 -16.66
CA SER A 244 13.26 -5.12 -15.93
C SER A 244 12.18 -4.11 -16.27
N GLN A 245 11.49 -3.57 -15.25
CA GLN A 245 10.65 -2.38 -15.41
C GLN A 245 10.83 -1.42 -14.23
N VAL A 246 11.15 -0.17 -14.57
CA VAL A 246 11.28 0.93 -13.64
C VAL A 246 10.36 2.06 -14.10
N SER A 247 9.40 2.45 -13.25
CA SER A 247 8.50 3.56 -13.48
C SER A 247 8.95 4.75 -12.66
N THR A 248 9.35 5.85 -13.29
CA THR A 248 9.76 7.07 -12.59
C THR A 248 8.63 8.09 -12.61
N VAL A 249 8.13 8.42 -11.44
CA VAL A 249 7.15 9.48 -11.19
C VAL A 249 7.91 10.76 -10.87
N ASP A 250 7.76 11.77 -11.70
CA ASP A 250 8.24 13.11 -11.42
C ASP A 250 7.06 14.00 -11.00
N ALA A 251 6.96 14.26 -9.69
CA ALA A 251 5.85 15.01 -9.13
C ALA A 251 5.86 16.50 -9.55
N LYS A 252 7.02 17.05 -9.90
CA LYS A 252 7.15 18.43 -10.39
C LYS A 252 6.61 18.56 -11.82
N THR A 253 6.98 17.66 -12.72
CA THR A 253 6.51 17.66 -14.11
C THR A 253 5.16 16.96 -14.27
N LYS A 254 4.71 16.22 -13.25
CA LYS A 254 3.45 15.45 -13.24
C LYS A 254 3.39 14.42 -14.36
N GLN A 255 4.54 13.78 -14.58
CA GLN A 255 4.70 12.73 -15.58
C GLN A 255 5.27 11.48 -14.93
N MET A 256 4.81 10.34 -15.42
CA MET A 256 5.41 9.04 -15.12
C MET A 256 6.05 8.51 -16.40
N THR A 257 7.34 8.17 -16.33
CA THR A 257 8.07 7.52 -17.43
C THR A 257 8.27 6.06 -17.09
N VAL A 258 7.77 5.15 -17.93
CA VAL A 258 7.94 3.71 -17.78
C VAL A 258 9.07 3.26 -18.69
N VAL A 259 10.13 2.71 -18.09
CA VAL A 259 11.30 2.16 -18.77
C VAL A 259 11.28 0.65 -18.60
N ARG A 260 11.29 -0.09 -19.70
CA ARG A 260 11.36 -1.55 -19.73
C ARG A 260 12.60 -1.98 -20.49
N ASP A 261 13.43 -2.81 -19.88
CA ASP A 261 14.67 -3.33 -20.47
C ASP A 261 15.54 -2.22 -21.10
N GLY A 262 15.66 -1.10 -20.35
CA GLY A 262 16.43 0.08 -20.74
C GLY A 262 15.77 1.01 -21.76
N LYS A 263 14.57 0.70 -22.25
CA LYS A 263 13.83 1.51 -23.22
C LYS A 263 12.62 2.18 -22.61
N THR A 264 12.43 3.46 -22.86
CA THR A 264 11.15 4.14 -22.51
C THR A 264 10.05 3.59 -23.41
N ILE A 265 9.05 2.95 -22.77
CA ILE A 265 7.91 2.35 -23.47
C ILE A 265 6.63 3.18 -23.32
N LYS A 266 6.55 4.05 -22.31
CA LYS A 266 5.39 4.90 -22.09
C LYS A 266 5.75 6.12 -21.26
N THR A 267 5.11 7.25 -21.56
CA THR A 267 5.05 8.42 -20.69
C THR A 267 3.58 8.69 -20.39
N ILE A 268 3.23 8.84 -19.13
CA ILE A 268 1.85 8.92 -18.65
C ILE A 268 1.68 10.19 -17.82
N PRO A 269 0.77 11.10 -18.19
CA PRO A 269 0.38 12.21 -17.33
C PRO A 269 -0.26 11.70 -16.04
N ILE A 270 0.18 12.22 -14.89
CA ILE A 270 -0.27 11.79 -13.57
C ILE A 270 -0.77 12.97 -12.74
N SER A 271 -1.41 12.65 -11.61
CA SER A 271 -1.65 13.56 -10.49
C SER A 271 -1.18 12.86 -9.21
N SER A 272 -0.14 13.37 -8.59
CA SER A 272 0.40 12.84 -7.33
C SER A 272 -0.15 13.59 -6.11
N GLY A 273 0.44 13.36 -4.94
CA GLY A 273 0.05 14.01 -3.68
C GLY A 273 0.09 15.54 -3.75
N SER A 274 -0.93 16.18 -3.15
CA SER A 274 -1.01 17.63 -3.01
C SER A 274 0.12 18.16 -2.11
N THR A 275 0.27 19.48 -2.03
CA THR A 275 1.22 20.12 -1.11
C THR A 275 0.95 19.75 0.36
N GLU A 276 -0.33 19.56 0.74
CA GLU A 276 -0.70 19.18 2.11
C GLU A 276 -0.42 17.69 2.41
N HIS A 277 -0.48 16.85 1.38
CA HIS A 277 -0.28 15.41 1.47
C HIS A 277 0.64 14.91 0.35
N PRO A 278 1.92 15.29 0.37
CA PRO A 278 2.83 14.95 -0.73
C PRO A 278 3.10 13.44 -0.78
N THR A 279 3.33 12.94 -1.99
CA THR A 279 3.76 11.55 -2.19
C THR A 279 5.19 11.39 -1.68
N TYR A 280 5.51 10.30 -0.99
CA TYR A 280 6.88 10.01 -0.57
C TYR A 280 7.85 10.05 -1.75
N ASN A 281 9.00 10.72 -1.58
CA ASN A 281 10.13 10.55 -2.49
C ASN A 281 10.87 9.26 -2.14
N GLY A 282 11.40 8.56 -3.14
CA GLY A 282 12.21 7.35 -2.91
C GLY A 282 11.90 6.23 -3.89
N GLN A 283 12.47 5.06 -3.60
CA GLN A 283 12.34 3.86 -4.41
C GLN A 283 11.40 2.88 -3.71
N MET A 284 10.31 2.58 -4.35
CA MET A 284 9.27 1.68 -3.87
C MET A 284 9.12 0.50 -4.85
N VAL A 285 8.49 -0.56 -4.40
CA VAL A 285 8.21 -1.74 -5.22
C VAL A 285 6.72 -2.02 -5.19
N ILE A 286 6.16 -2.41 -6.32
CA ILE A 286 4.77 -2.86 -6.38
C ILE A 286 4.65 -4.17 -5.60
N SER A 287 4.03 -4.11 -4.42
CA SER A 287 3.86 -5.26 -3.53
C SER A 287 2.55 -6.02 -3.75
N GLU A 288 1.51 -5.33 -4.21
CA GLU A 288 0.19 -5.91 -4.43
C GLU A 288 -0.53 -5.22 -5.60
N LYS A 289 -1.43 -5.94 -6.24
CA LYS A 289 -2.24 -5.44 -7.35
C LYS A 289 -3.70 -5.82 -7.15
N PHE A 290 -4.59 -4.85 -7.30
CA PHE A 290 -6.04 -5.01 -7.16
C PHE A 290 -6.75 -4.41 -8.37
N ARG A 291 -7.59 -5.19 -9.04
CA ARG A 291 -8.42 -4.64 -10.13
C ARG A 291 -9.39 -3.59 -9.61
N HIS A 292 -9.93 -3.81 -8.42
CA HIS A 292 -10.74 -2.85 -7.68
C HIS A 292 -10.35 -2.90 -6.21
N LEU A 293 -10.19 -1.73 -5.60
CA LEU A 293 -9.88 -1.60 -4.18
C LEU A 293 -10.76 -0.51 -3.58
N HIS A 294 -11.34 -0.78 -2.41
CA HIS A 294 -11.92 0.28 -1.60
C HIS A 294 -10.80 1.08 -0.92
N MET A 295 -10.77 2.37 -1.16
CA MET A 295 -9.83 3.27 -0.52
C MET A 295 -10.59 4.21 0.43
N ASN A 296 -10.30 4.08 1.73
CA ASN A 296 -10.89 4.90 2.79
C ASN A 296 -9.78 5.55 3.61
N GLY A 297 -9.82 6.88 3.73
CA GLY A 297 -8.82 7.65 4.46
C GLY A 297 -8.68 7.26 5.91
N ALA A 298 -9.76 6.79 6.57
CA ALA A 298 -9.70 6.33 7.94
C ALA A 298 -8.76 5.14 8.15
N SER A 299 -8.63 4.25 7.15
CA SER A 299 -7.74 3.09 7.25
C SER A 299 -6.25 3.45 7.32
N VAL A 300 -5.92 4.67 6.93
CA VAL A 300 -4.55 5.22 6.96
C VAL A 300 -4.43 6.47 7.85
N GLY A 301 -5.42 6.70 8.72
CA GLY A 301 -5.41 7.80 9.67
C GLY A 301 -5.73 9.18 9.07
N LEU A 302 -6.13 9.26 7.81
CA LEU A 302 -6.50 10.52 7.14
C LEU A 302 -7.95 10.87 7.43
N MET A 303 -8.14 11.75 8.40
CA MET A 303 -9.44 12.19 8.90
C MET A 303 -9.63 13.69 8.70
N LYS A 304 -10.87 14.10 8.39
CA LYS A 304 -11.28 15.52 8.43
C LYS A 304 -11.43 16.00 9.86
N LYS A 305 -11.46 17.31 10.06
CA LYS A 305 -11.68 17.93 11.38
C LYS A 305 -12.99 17.51 12.05
N ASP A 306 -13.98 17.13 11.26
CA ASP A 306 -15.30 16.66 11.73
C ASP A 306 -15.36 15.16 12.04
N GLY A 307 -14.21 14.47 12.03
CA GLY A 307 -14.10 13.04 12.36
C GLY A 307 -14.48 12.09 11.21
N ARG A 308 -14.82 12.59 10.02
CA ARG A 308 -15.06 11.77 8.83
C ARG A 308 -13.76 11.42 8.11
N PRO A 309 -13.69 10.31 7.35
CA PRO A 309 -12.57 10.04 6.47
C PRO A 309 -12.30 11.20 5.50
N ALA A 310 -11.03 11.48 5.21
CA ALA A 310 -10.67 12.49 4.21
C ALA A 310 -11.21 12.12 2.82
N TYR A 311 -11.25 10.82 2.53
CA TYR A 311 -11.85 10.24 1.32
C TYR A 311 -12.45 8.87 1.63
N ASP A 312 -13.46 8.46 0.84
CA ASP A 312 -14.11 7.15 0.88
C ASP A 312 -14.58 6.79 -0.54
N ILE A 313 -13.79 6.00 -1.26
CA ILE A 313 -14.04 5.67 -2.67
C ILE A 313 -14.14 4.15 -2.80
N LYS A 314 -15.36 3.66 -3.05
CA LYS A 314 -15.72 2.23 -2.95
C LYS A 314 -14.99 1.30 -3.90
N ALA A 315 -14.73 1.72 -5.12
CA ALA A 315 -14.16 0.85 -6.15
C ALA A 315 -13.14 1.64 -6.98
N VAL A 316 -11.96 1.83 -6.40
CA VAL A 316 -10.82 2.43 -7.09
C VAL A 316 -10.25 1.38 -8.05
N PRO A 317 -10.25 1.62 -9.38
CA PRO A 317 -9.77 0.65 -10.33
C PRO A 317 -8.24 0.63 -10.39
N HIS A 318 -7.67 -0.52 -10.76
CA HIS A 318 -6.27 -0.72 -11.10
C HIS A 318 -5.28 -0.23 -10.04
N ALA A 319 -5.56 -0.58 -8.78
CA ALA A 319 -4.74 -0.16 -7.65
C ALA A 319 -3.52 -1.07 -7.49
N MET A 320 -2.33 -0.45 -7.37
CA MET A 320 -1.04 -1.12 -7.12
C MET A 320 -0.43 -0.51 -5.87
N ARG A 321 -0.22 -1.32 -4.84
CA ARG A 321 0.31 -0.88 -3.55
C ARG A 321 1.82 -0.65 -3.64
N LEU A 322 2.27 0.48 -3.09
CA LEU A 322 3.69 0.86 -3.01
C LEU A 322 4.22 0.82 -1.58
N THR A 323 3.41 1.20 -0.59
CA THR A 323 3.84 1.25 0.82
C THR A 323 2.83 0.57 1.73
N ALA A 324 3.29 0.09 2.88
CA ALA A 324 2.42 -0.44 3.93
C ALA A 324 1.52 0.66 4.51
N SER A 325 2.01 1.91 4.57
CA SER A 325 1.26 3.07 5.05
C SER A 325 0.17 3.57 4.09
N GLY A 326 0.00 2.94 2.90
CA GLY A 326 -1.16 3.18 2.05
C GLY A 326 -0.92 4.09 0.84
N THR A 327 0.31 4.21 0.36
CA THR A 327 0.57 4.84 -0.94
C THR A 327 0.33 3.83 -2.06
N PHE A 328 -0.42 4.25 -3.08
CA PHE A 328 -0.76 3.44 -4.27
C PHE A 328 -0.50 4.22 -5.56
N ILE A 329 -0.31 3.48 -6.65
CA ILE A 329 -0.69 3.94 -7.98
C ILE A 329 -2.09 3.41 -8.27
N HIS A 330 -2.99 4.22 -8.80
CA HIS A 330 -4.37 3.77 -9.05
C HIS A 330 -5.07 4.55 -10.16
N GLY A 331 -6.13 3.98 -10.70
CA GLY A 331 -7.05 4.66 -11.61
C GLY A 331 -7.86 5.73 -10.88
N ASN A 332 -7.90 6.93 -11.46
CA ASN A 332 -8.67 8.05 -10.96
C ASN A 332 -9.72 8.44 -12.01
N TYR A 333 -10.93 7.93 -11.85
CA TYR A 333 -12.07 8.23 -12.73
C TYR A 333 -12.90 9.44 -12.30
N TRP A 334 -12.68 9.94 -11.08
CA TRP A 334 -13.40 11.08 -10.53
C TRP A 334 -12.69 12.41 -10.76
N GLY A 335 -11.42 12.40 -11.11
CA GLY A 335 -10.65 13.59 -11.45
C GLY A 335 -11.03 14.10 -12.85
N ALA A 336 -11.11 15.42 -13.01
CA ALA A 336 -11.24 16.01 -14.33
C ALA A 336 -10.01 15.70 -15.20
N ASP A 337 -10.20 15.51 -16.51
CA ASP A 337 -9.10 15.23 -17.45
C ASP A 337 -7.98 16.27 -17.38
N ALA A 338 -8.32 17.54 -17.13
CA ALA A 338 -7.40 18.64 -17.01
C ALA A 338 -6.46 18.56 -15.78
N VAL A 339 -6.71 17.64 -14.85
CA VAL A 339 -5.85 17.45 -13.66
C VAL A 339 -4.56 16.73 -14.03
N PHE A 340 -4.65 15.71 -14.88
CA PHE A 340 -3.50 14.86 -15.22
C PHE A 340 -2.44 15.62 -16.02
N GLY A 341 -1.21 15.58 -15.54
CA GLY A 341 -0.08 16.33 -16.09
C GLY A 341 -0.08 17.83 -15.74
N LYS A 342 -1.02 18.30 -14.92
CA LYS A 342 -1.15 19.74 -14.57
C LYS A 342 -1.14 20.02 -13.07
N VAL A 343 -1.89 19.26 -12.27
CA VAL A 343 -2.07 19.52 -10.84
C VAL A 343 -1.93 18.25 -10.02
N ASN A 344 -1.26 18.34 -8.88
CA ASN A 344 -1.19 17.28 -7.87
C ASN A 344 -2.31 17.49 -6.84
N THR A 345 -3.21 16.52 -6.68
CA THR A 345 -4.45 16.71 -5.90
C THR A 345 -4.75 15.58 -4.94
N SER A 346 -3.94 14.51 -4.92
CA SER A 346 -4.23 13.33 -4.10
C SER A 346 -3.75 13.51 -2.65
N HIS A 347 -4.10 12.54 -1.81
CA HIS A 347 -3.62 12.43 -0.43
C HIS A 347 -2.37 11.53 -0.31
N GLY A 348 -1.48 11.59 -1.30
CA GLY A 348 -0.22 10.86 -1.32
C GLY A 348 -0.11 9.77 -2.39
N CYS A 349 -1.22 9.29 -2.93
CA CYS A 349 -1.21 8.32 -4.03
C CYS A 349 -0.85 8.96 -5.37
N VAL A 350 -0.48 8.14 -6.36
CA VAL A 350 -0.26 8.53 -7.75
C VAL A 350 -1.48 8.15 -8.58
N GLY A 351 -2.31 9.11 -8.93
CA GLY A 351 -3.50 8.93 -9.74
C GLY A 351 -3.20 8.98 -11.24
N LEU A 352 -3.68 8.00 -11.98
CA LEU A 352 -3.66 7.94 -13.43
C LEU A 352 -5.10 8.01 -13.96
N LYS A 353 -5.28 8.60 -15.15
CA LYS A 353 -6.61 8.64 -15.79
C LYS A 353 -7.16 7.22 -15.97
N ASP A 354 -8.46 7.07 -15.62
CA ASP A 354 -9.22 5.83 -15.78
C ASP A 354 -10.70 6.13 -15.96
N VAL A 355 -11.50 5.08 -16.22
CA VAL A 355 -12.95 5.14 -16.23
C VAL A 355 -13.53 4.46 -14.99
N LYS A 356 -14.73 4.87 -14.58
CA LYS A 356 -15.44 4.21 -13.48
C LYS A 356 -15.61 2.72 -13.80
N GLY A 357 -15.24 1.86 -12.83
CA GLY A 357 -15.29 0.42 -13.02
C GLY A 357 -14.13 -0.18 -13.83
N GLY A 358 -13.16 0.62 -14.31
CA GLY A 358 -11.93 0.11 -14.96
C GLY A 358 -12.13 -0.70 -16.24
N GLY A 359 -13.30 -0.59 -16.89
CA GLY A 359 -13.66 -1.44 -18.04
C GLY A 359 -12.99 -1.07 -19.37
N ASP A 360 -12.20 0.01 -19.42
CA ASP A 360 -11.51 0.43 -20.64
C ASP A 360 -10.00 0.18 -20.53
N GLY A 361 -9.52 -0.91 -21.10
CA GLY A 361 -8.10 -1.28 -21.12
C GLY A 361 -7.17 -0.31 -21.84
N LYS A 362 -7.70 0.70 -22.58
CA LYS A 362 -6.92 1.74 -23.24
C LYS A 362 -6.53 2.88 -22.29
N GLN A 363 -7.19 2.97 -21.13
CA GLN A 363 -6.88 4.00 -20.14
C GLN A 363 -5.46 3.83 -19.58
N PRO A 364 -4.78 4.95 -19.24
CA PRO A 364 -3.43 4.91 -18.70
C PRO A 364 -3.26 4.01 -17.46
N ALA A 365 -4.22 4.03 -16.54
CA ALA A 365 -4.16 3.19 -15.34
C ALA A 365 -4.31 1.70 -15.66
N ALA A 366 -5.29 1.35 -16.50
CA ALA A 366 -5.50 -0.02 -16.97
C ALA A 366 -4.25 -0.54 -17.69
N TRP A 367 -3.70 0.26 -18.62
CA TRP A 367 -2.50 -0.10 -19.34
C TRP A 367 -1.33 -0.36 -18.38
N LEU A 368 -1.06 0.54 -17.43
CA LEU A 368 0.04 0.35 -16.48
C LEU A 368 -0.18 -0.89 -15.62
N PHE A 369 -1.40 -1.08 -15.12
CA PHE A 369 -1.76 -2.24 -14.31
C PHE A 369 -1.50 -3.55 -15.05
N ASP A 370 -1.99 -3.69 -16.28
CA ASP A 370 -1.83 -4.92 -17.07
C ASP A 370 -0.38 -5.14 -17.53
N ASN A 371 0.41 -4.06 -17.63
CA ASN A 371 1.81 -4.10 -18.02
C ASN A 371 2.81 -4.13 -16.84
N SER A 372 2.34 -4.11 -15.60
CA SER A 372 3.18 -4.21 -14.41
C SER A 372 3.04 -5.56 -13.72
N MET A 373 4.09 -5.99 -13.03
CA MET A 373 4.08 -7.17 -12.16
C MET A 373 4.46 -6.78 -10.73
N ILE A 374 4.12 -7.63 -9.78
CA ILE A 374 4.65 -7.53 -8.40
C ILE A 374 6.17 -7.59 -8.49
N GLY A 375 6.85 -6.71 -7.76
CA GLY A 375 8.30 -6.59 -7.83
C GLY A 375 8.81 -5.53 -8.82
N ASP A 376 7.96 -4.91 -9.65
CA ASP A 376 8.37 -3.78 -10.48
C ASP A 376 8.69 -2.55 -9.62
N VAL A 377 9.71 -1.81 -10.01
CA VAL A 377 10.20 -0.63 -9.28
C VAL A 377 9.42 0.62 -9.65
N VAL A 378 9.09 1.41 -8.64
CA VAL A 378 8.53 2.76 -8.78
C VAL A 378 9.40 3.76 -8.04
N ILE A 379 10.00 4.69 -8.78
CA ILE A 379 10.80 5.78 -8.22
C ILE A 379 9.97 7.05 -8.23
N VAL A 380 9.76 7.66 -7.07
CA VAL A 380 9.15 8.99 -6.97
C VAL A 380 10.22 10.02 -6.68
N LYS A 381 10.20 11.12 -7.43
CA LYS A 381 11.12 12.24 -7.27
C LYS A 381 10.42 13.59 -7.42
N ASN A 382 11.07 14.62 -6.90
CA ASN A 382 10.61 16.01 -7.00
C ASN A 382 9.22 16.25 -6.37
N SER A 383 8.82 15.40 -5.44
CA SER A 383 7.68 15.67 -4.56
C SER A 383 8.09 16.65 -3.48
N GLU A 384 7.12 17.38 -2.93
CA GLU A 384 7.33 18.32 -1.81
C GLU A 384 7.50 17.61 -0.46
N ASP A 385 7.43 16.27 -0.45
CA ASP A 385 7.66 15.48 0.75
C ASP A 385 9.06 15.72 1.32
N LYS A 386 9.11 16.04 2.60
CA LYS A 386 10.34 16.30 3.37
C LYS A 386 10.74 15.14 4.27
N THR A 387 9.90 14.11 4.32
CA THR A 387 10.17 12.92 5.14
C THR A 387 11.06 11.95 4.38
N THR A 388 11.79 11.13 5.12
CA THR A 388 12.50 10.01 4.54
C THR A 388 11.57 8.79 4.51
N LEU A 389 11.33 8.26 3.33
CA LEU A 389 10.60 7.00 3.20
C LEU A 389 11.37 5.89 3.93
N ALA A 390 10.75 5.32 4.97
CA ALA A 390 11.36 4.24 5.73
C ALA A 390 11.52 3.00 4.82
N PRO A 391 12.70 2.36 4.80
CA PRO A 391 12.95 1.21 3.93
C PRO A 391 12.03 0.02 4.20
N ASP A 392 11.57 -0.14 5.44
CA ASP A 392 10.61 -1.17 5.87
C ASP A 392 9.14 -0.79 5.63
N ASN A 393 8.87 0.40 5.10
CA ASN A 393 7.51 0.81 4.74
C ASN A 393 7.06 0.14 3.42
N GLY A 394 6.57 -1.07 3.52
CA GLY A 394 6.33 -1.97 2.40
C GLY A 394 7.63 -2.64 1.95
N LEU A 395 7.91 -2.59 0.64
CA LEU A 395 9.12 -3.11 0.01
C LEU A 395 9.97 -1.94 -0.52
N SER A 396 10.31 -1.01 0.38
CA SER A 396 11.05 0.21 0.04
C SER A 396 12.55 0.10 0.34
N ASP A 397 13.06 -1.10 0.44
CA ASP A 397 14.45 -1.48 0.75
C ASP A 397 15.49 -0.71 -0.05
N TRP A 398 15.18 -0.41 -1.31
CA TRP A 398 16.06 0.28 -2.26
C TRP A 398 16.28 1.76 -1.94
N THR A 399 15.55 2.33 -0.98
CA THR A 399 15.81 3.68 -0.48
C THR A 399 17.04 3.73 0.42
N MET A 400 17.41 2.58 1.00
CA MET A 400 18.57 2.47 1.88
C MET A 400 19.86 2.32 1.06
N PRO A 401 20.90 3.14 1.32
CA PRO A 401 22.23 2.96 0.71
C PRO A 401 22.81 1.58 0.98
N TRP A 402 23.60 1.06 0.04
CA TRP A 402 24.16 -0.30 0.15
C TRP A 402 25.03 -0.49 1.40
N SER A 403 25.80 0.52 1.78
CA SER A 403 26.63 0.46 2.98
C SER A 403 25.82 0.31 4.28
N GLU A 404 24.67 1.00 4.36
CA GLU A 404 23.75 0.88 5.48
C GLU A 404 23.02 -0.47 5.44
N TRP A 405 22.67 -0.94 4.23
CA TRP A 405 22.09 -2.26 4.05
C TRP A 405 22.98 -3.36 4.60
N VAL A 406 24.26 -3.38 4.19
CA VAL A 406 25.22 -4.39 4.64
C VAL A 406 25.45 -4.29 6.16
N ALA A 407 25.46 -3.09 6.74
CA ALA A 407 25.63 -2.90 8.17
C ALA A 407 24.47 -3.47 9.02
N GLY A 408 23.31 -3.75 8.43
CA GLY A 408 22.17 -4.38 9.10
C GLY A 408 22.21 -5.92 9.06
N SER A 409 23.17 -6.52 8.38
CA SER A 409 23.43 -7.96 8.43
C SER A 409 24.21 -8.34 9.70
N THR A 410 23.98 -9.53 10.19
CA THR A 410 24.74 -10.10 11.33
C THR A 410 25.81 -11.09 10.89
N THR A 411 25.89 -11.39 9.59
CA THR A 411 26.83 -12.37 9.01
C THR A 411 27.88 -11.73 8.09
N HIS A 412 27.88 -10.41 7.92
CA HIS A 412 28.81 -9.66 7.05
C HIS A 412 29.55 -8.56 7.79
#